data_0793292fe532e9a03895184c96473d02
#
_entry.id   0793292fe532e9a03895184c96473d02
#
_cell.length_a   1.000
_cell.length_b   1.000
_cell.length_c   1.000
_cell.angle_alpha   90.00
_cell.angle_beta   90.00
_cell.angle_gamma   90.00
#
_symmetry.space_group_name_H-M   'P 1'
#
loop_
_entity.id
_entity.type
_entity.pdbx_description
1 polymer ?
#
loop_
_entity_poly.entity_id
_entity_poly.type
_entity_poly.pdbx_seq_one_letter_code
_entity_poly.pdbx_strand_id
1 'polypeptide(L)'
;MRNVKKYDFCMSLGGSCSAAMQMKQRGLRLAAMPLDWVHGRESARYVKSVIEFLGSGFSGWCDFGRLSPMPADMDTPKATDPLEVRAWDGTYDIGFYHDFRYNIFGDGGREYHRGILERYRRRIDRMYDVIRGSKSVFAVVVNAQGALPASEMLRLRDSLESIHPGTEFTLVAMNYEAGEDRDEGSVDSRLLVRNMKRRQHPYDFVKTSWEWDFLEGVKLSGRVSPLAEAKRNAASGMSLWYRLHRKLYLHCRKVIEKSNAKQSK
;
A
#
# COMPACT_ATOMS: atom_id res chain seq x y z
N MET A 1 12.41 9.03 27.14
CA MET A 1 10.99 8.99 26.69
C MET A 1 10.99 9.39 25.23
N ARG A 2 10.52 8.53 24.30
CA ARG A 2 10.35 8.90 22.90
C ARG A 2 9.22 9.93 22.83
N ASN A 3 9.48 11.09 22.19
CA ASN A 3 8.44 12.10 22.00
C ASN A 3 7.31 11.53 21.14
N VAL A 4 6.14 11.38 21.71
CA VAL A 4 4.96 10.89 21.01
C VAL A 4 4.37 12.04 20.17
N LYS A 5 4.41 11.89 18.83
CA LYS A 5 3.74 12.80 17.90
C LYS A 5 2.33 12.31 17.56
N LYS A 6 1.38 13.24 17.54
CA LYS A 6 -0.01 12.94 17.15
C LYS A 6 -0.28 13.47 15.76
N TYR A 7 -0.92 12.65 14.93
CA TYR A 7 -1.30 12.98 13.56
C TYR A 7 -2.80 12.76 13.38
N ASP A 8 -3.40 13.55 12.51
CA ASP A 8 -4.81 13.39 12.19
C ASP A 8 -5.05 12.13 11.35
N PHE A 9 -4.04 11.77 10.54
CA PHE A 9 -4.10 10.57 9.72
C PHE A 9 -2.71 9.94 9.50
N CYS A 10 -2.71 8.61 9.24
CA CYS A 10 -1.53 7.86 8.81
C CYS A 10 -1.82 7.11 7.51
N MET A 11 -0.92 7.19 6.53
CA MET A 11 -1.07 6.54 5.23
C MET A 11 0.20 5.86 4.74
N SER A 12 0.00 4.78 3.99
CA SER A 12 1.05 4.16 3.19
C SER A 12 1.08 4.79 1.80
N LEU A 13 2.26 5.08 1.31
CA LEU A 13 2.52 5.50 -0.06
C LEU A 13 3.01 4.34 -0.94
N GLY A 14 2.89 3.10 -0.47
CA GLY A 14 3.21 1.89 -1.21
C GLY A 14 4.70 1.61 -1.36
N GLY A 15 5.07 1.06 -2.53
CA GLY A 15 6.37 0.46 -2.79
C GLY A 15 6.52 -0.92 -2.16
N SER A 16 5.74 -1.21 -1.12
CA SER A 16 5.50 -2.53 -0.51
C SER A 16 4.25 -2.49 0.37
N CYS A 17 3.59 -3.63 0.51
CA CYS A 17 2.45 -3.80 1.41
C CYS A 17 2.82 -3.70 2.91
N SER A 18 4.11 -3.77 3.24
CA SER A 18 4.61 -3.78 4.62
C SER A 18 4.17 -2.54 5.41
N ALA A 19 4.25 -1.34 4.84
CA ALA A 19 3.83 -0.11 5.52
C ALA A 19 2.35 -0.16 5.92
N ALA A 20 1.46 -0.53 5.00
CA ALA A 20 0.03 -0.65 5.27
C ALA A 20 -0.27 -1.73 6.33
N MET A 21 0.46 -2.85 6.30
CA MET A 21 0.31 -3.94 7.26
C MET A 21 0.80 -3.54 8.65
N GLN A 22 1.97 -2.93 8.76
CA GLN A 22 2.54 -2.48 10.03
C GLN A 22 1.68 -1.39 10.69
N MET A 23 1.19 -0.44 9.91
CA MET A 23 0.22 0.56 10.40
C MET A 23 -1.08 -0.09 10.86
N LYS A 24 -1.58 -1.12 10.14
CA LYS A 24 -2.80 -1.84 10.53
C LYS A 24 -2.63 -2.58 11.85
N GLN A 25 -1.50 -3.25 12.06
CA GLN A 25 -1.21 -3.98 13.30
C GLN A 25 -1.18 -3.06 14.52
N ARG A 26 -0.74 -1.82 14.34
CA ARG A 26 -0.65 -0.78 15.39
C ARG A 26 -1.88 0.12 15.50
N GLY A 27 -2.95 -0.18 14.76
CA GLY A 27 -4.19 0.62 14.79
C GLY A 27 -4.07 1.99 14.13
N LEU A 28 -2.98 2.26 13.42
CA LEU A 28 -2.74 3.53 12.74
C LEU A 28 -3.43 3.63 11.37
N ARG A 29 -3.68 2.50 10.70
CA ARG A 29 -4.35 2.46 9.40
C ARG A 29 -5.86 2.42 9.57
N LEU A 30 -6.51 3.55 9.38
CA LEU A 30 -7.96 3.70 9.55
C LEU A 30 -8.77 3.24 8.33
N ALA A 31 -8.21 3.33 7.13
CA ALA A 31 -8.88 2.93 5.90
C ALA A 31 -7.89 2.44 4.84
N ALA A 32 -8.41 1.78 3.79
CA ALA A 32 -7.64 1.43 2.61
C ALA A 32 -7.40 2.66 1.74
N MET A 33 -6.15 2.87 1.34
CA MET A 33 -5.68 3.93 0.44
C MET A 33 -5.26 3.34 -0.92
N PRO A 34 -5.16 4.15 -1.98
CA PRO A 34 -4.88 3.64 -3.32
C PRO A 34 -3.52 2.94 -3.43
N LEU A 35 -2.53 3.40 -2.67
CA LEU A 35 -1.16 2.91 -2.74
C LEU A 35 -0.82 1.78 -1.76
N ASP A 36 -1.74 1.33 -0.92
CA ASP A 36 -1.47 0.36 0.15
C ASP A 36 -0.89 -0.99 -0.32
N TRP A 37 -1.24 -1.42 -1.54
CA TRP A 37 -0.99 -2.78 -2.03
C TRP A 37 -0.24 -2.81 -3.36
N VAL A 38 0.41 -1.70 -3.71
CA VAL A 38 1.16 -1.57 -4.95
C VAL A 38 2.66 -1.60 -4.69
N HIS A 39 3.39 -2.10 -5.68
CA HIS A 39 4.84 -2.27 -5.64
C HIS A 39 5.47 -1.66 -6.88
N GLY A 40 6.71 -1.22 -6.79
CA GLY A 40 7.56 -0.87 -7.93
C GLY A 40 8.64 -1.93 -8.15
N ARG A 41 9.12 -2.06 -9.37
CA ARG A 41 10.30 -2.85 -9.71
C ARG A 41 11.59 -2.06 -9.43
N GLU A 42 11.53 -0.75 -9.66
CA GLU A 42 12.62 0.19 -9.36
C GLU A 42 12.08 1.30 -8.48
N SER A 43 12.68 1.52 -7.32
CA SER A 43 12.20 2.53 -6.37
C SER A 43 12.13 3.94 -6.98
N ALA A 44 13.12 4.32 -7.81
CA ALA A 44 13.14 5.65 -8.45
C ALA A 44 11.98 5.84 -9.42
N ARG A 45 11.71 4.85 -10.28
CA ARG A 45 10.57 4.91 -11.21
C ARG A 45 9.25 4.90 -10.47
N TYR A 46 9.12 4.06 -9.46
CA TYR A 46 7.93 3.99 -8.63
C TYR A 46 7.61 5.35 -7.99
N VAL A 47 8.58 5.95 -7.29
CA VAL A 47 8.39 7.25 -6.62
C VAL A 47 8.05 8.35 -7.62
N LYS A 48 8.74 8.40 -8.78
CA LYS A 48 8.41 9.33 -9.86
C LYS A 48 6.96 9.16 -10.32
N SER A 49 6.50 7.94 -10.51
CA SER A 49 5.12 7.65 -10.92
C SER A 49 4.11 8.03 -9.84
N VAL A 50 4.41 7.80 -8.56
CA VAL A 50 3.56 8.27 -7.46
C VAL A 50 3.42 9.79 -7.48
N ILE A 51 4.51 10.53 -7.67
CA ILE A 51 4.50 12.01 -7.79
C ILE A 51 3.60 12.44 -8.97
N GLU A 52 3.74 11.80 -10.12
CA GLU A 52 2.94 12.08 -11.31
C GLU A 52 1.45 11.81 -11.07
N PHE A 53 1.10 10.68 -10.46
CA PHE A 53 -0.28 10.37 -10.11
C PHE A 53 -0.88 11.33 -9.08
N LEU A 54 -0.12 11.72 -8.06
CA LEU A 54 -0.55 12.73 -7.11
C LEU A 54 -0.87 14.06 -7.80
N GLY A 55 -0.01 14.51 -8.70
CA GLY A 55 -0.18 15.75 -9.46
C GLY A 55 -1.30 15.72 -10.48
N SER A 56 -1.59 14.54 -11.07
CA SER A 56 -2.63 14.37 -12.10
C SER A 56 -4.00 13.95 -11.55
N GLY A 57 -4.15 13.85 -10.24
CA GLY A 57 -5.38 13.33 -9.63
C GLY A 57 -5.60 11.84 -9.93
N PHE A 58 -4.52 11.06 -10.07
CA PHE A 58 -4.55 9.66 -10.46
C PHE A 58 -5.18 9.41 -11.86
N SER A 59 -5.02 10.36 -12.78
CA SER A 59 -5.45 10.19 -14.16
C SER A 59 -4.77 8.96 -14.77
N GLY A 60 -5.56 8.08 -15.39
CA GLY A 60 -5.05 6.84 -16.00
C GLY A 60 -4.60 5.77 -14.99
N TRP A 61 -4.82 5.92 -13.69
CA TRP A 61 -4.49 4.89 -12.71
C TRP A 61 -5.15 3.56 -13.02
N CYS A 62 -4.35 2.47 -12.99
CA CYS A 62 -4.83 1.11 -13.23
C CYS A 62 -5.59 0.98 -14.56
N ASP A 63 -5.11 1.61 -15.63
CA ASP A 63 -5.74 1.54 -16.95
C ASP A 63 -5.59 0.14 -17.55
N PHE A 64 -6.72 -0.50 -17.87
CA PHE A 64 -6.76 -1.84 -18.42
C PHE A 64 -5.91 -2.03 -19.68
N GLY A 65 -5.84 -0.99 -20.53
CA GLY A 65 -5.06 -1.02 -21.78
C GLY A 65 -3.55 -1.11 -21.58
N ARG A 66 -3.05 -0.80 -20.37
CA ARG A 66 -1.63 -0.87 -20.01
C ARG A 66 -1.30 -2.05 -19.09
N LEU A 67 -2.32 -2.72 -18.54
CA LEU A 67 -2.06 -3.86 -17.67
C LEU A 67 -1.59 -5.08 -18.47
N SER A 68 -0.57 -5.72 -17.94
CA SER A 68 -0.04 -7.00 -18.40
C SER A 68 0.10 -7.96 -17.21
N PRO A 69 0.24 -9.27 -17.44
CA PRO A 69 0.66 -10.17 -16.38
C PRO A 69 1.99 -9.71 -15.75
N MET A 70 2.16 -9.97 -14.48
CA MET A 70 3.41 -9.64 -13.77
C MET A 70 4.59 -10.32 -14.45
N PRO A 71 5.70 -9.62 -14.74
CA PRO A 71 6.91 -10.22 -15.31
C PRO A 71 7.44 -11.36 -14.42
N ALA A 72 7.88 -12.46 -15.05
CA ALA A 72 8.34 -13.66 -14.36
C ALA A 72 9.65 -13.44 -13.58
N ASP A 73 10.44 -12.48 -14.00
CA ASP A 73 11.72 -12.10 -13.36
C ASP A 73 11.56 -11.21 -12.12
N MET A 74 10.35 -10.77 -11.84
CA MET A 74 10.08 -10.11 -10.56
C MET A 74 10.10 -11.15 -9.45
N ASP A 75 11.01 -10.95 -8.49
CA ASP A 75 11.06 -11.76 -7.27
C ASP A 75 9.79 -11.52 -6.44
N THR A 76 8.78 -12.29 -6.79
CA THR A 76 7.48 -12.18 -6.17
C THR A 76 7.21 -13.44 -5.38
N PRO A 77 6.83 -13.33 -4.11
CA PRO A 77 6.43 -14.49 -3.35
C PRO A 77 5.26 -15.20 -4.01
N LYS A 78 5.17 -16.49 -3.79
CA LYS A 78 4.00 -17.24 -4.23
C LYS A 78 2.73 -16.59 -3.70
N ALA A 79 1.74 -16.43 -4.57
CA ALA A 79 0.44 -15.94 -4.17
C ALA A 79 -0.11 -16.82 -3.03
N THR A 80 -0.53 -16.21 -1.96
CA THR A 80 -1.14 -16.92 -0.81
C THR A 80 -2.58 -17.32 -1.11
N ASP A 81 -3.21 -16.66 -2.07
CA ASP A 81 -4.54 -16.95 -2.59
C ASP A 81 -4.38 -17.49 -4.03
N PRO A 82 -4.79 -18.73 -4.32
CA PRO A 82 -4.66 -19.30 -5.66
C PRO A 82 -5.49 -18.59 -6.73
N LEU A 83 -6.42 -17.74 -6.32
CA LEU A 83 -7.20 -16.87 -7.22
C LEU A 83 -6.53 -15.50 -7.43
N GLU A 84 -5.45 -15.21 -6.72
CA GLU A 84 -4.73 -13.94 -6.88
C GLU A 84 -4.04 -13.90 -8.23
N VAL A 85 -4.41 -12.91 -9.02
CA VAL A 85 -3.74 -12.57 -10.27
C VAL A 85 -2.98 -11.28 -10.06
N ARG A 86 -1.72 -11.25 -10.47
CA ARG A 86 -0.86 -10.08 -10.36
C ARG A 86 -0.79 -9.39 -11.70
N ALA A 87 -1.04 -8.09 -11.68
CA ALA A 87 -1.00 -7.27 -12.86
C ALA A 87 0.10 -6.22 -12.75
N TRP A 88 0.63 -5.83 -13.88
CA TRP A 88 1.74 -4.91 -14.02
C TRP A 88 1.41 -3.78 -15.00
N ASP A 89 1.60 -2.53 -14.60
CA ASP A 89 1.64 -1.38 -15.48
C ASP A 89 3.10 -0.97 -15.71
N GLY A 90 3.68 -1.45 -16.82
CA GLY A 90 5.08 -1.21 -17.13
C GLY A 90 5.40 0.25 -17.47
N THR A 91 4.41 1.06 -17.84
CA THR A 91 4.58 2.49 -18.12
C THR A 91 4.97 3.23 -16.86
N TYR A 92 4.30 2.90 -15.75
CA TYR A 92 4.46 3.58 -14.47
C TYR A 92 5.25 2.77 -13.42
N ASP A 93 5.76 1.61 -13.80
CA ASP A 93 6.47 0.72 -12.87
C ASP A 93 5.60 0.34 -11.65
N ILE A 94 4.33 0.02 -11.87
CA ILE A 94 3.38 -0.30 -10.82
C ILE A 94 2.86 -1.71 -10.93
N GLY A 95 3.14 -2.51 -9.90
CA GLY A 95 2.62 -3.85 -9.71
C GLY A 95 1.43 -3.88 -8.74
N PHE A 96 0.34 -4.51 -9.17
CA PHE A 96 -0.86 -4.74 -8.40
C PHE A 96 -0.88 -6.19 -7.91
N TYR A 97 -0.62 -6.41 -6.61
CA TYR A 97 -0.41 -7.76 -6.07
C TYR A 97 -1.69 -8.38 -5.50
N HIS A 98 -2.59 -7.59 -4.94
CA HIS A 98 -3.70 -8.12 -4.15
C HIS A 98 -5.08 -7.63 -4.61
N ASP A 99 -5.14 -6.90 -5.71
CA ASP A 99 -6.38 -6.27 -6.14
C ASP A 99 -7.19 -7.13 -7.12
N PHE A 100 -6.52 -8.03 -7.86
CA PHE A 100 -7.15 -8.89 -8.84
C PHE A 100 -7.22 -10.33 -8.33
N ARG A 101 -8.37 -10.98 -8.53
CA ARG A 101 -8.63 -12.33 -8.04
C ARG A 101 -9.04 -13.32 -9.11
N TYR A 102 -9.28 -12.83 -10.32
CA TYR A 102 -9.64 -13.65 -11.46
C TYR A 102 -8.73 -13.28 -12.61
N ASN A 103 -8.65 -14.16 -13.59
CA ASN A 103 -7.89 -13.85 -14.78
C ASN A 103 -8.48 -12.66 -15.51
N ILE A 104 -8.00 -11.45 -15.17
CA ILE A 104 -8.41 -10.20 -15.79
C ILE A 104 -8.02 -10.11 -17.27
N PHE A 105 -7.11 -10.98 -17.73
CA PHE A 105 -6.65 -11.04 -19.11
C PHE A 105 -7.45 -12.05 -19.95
N GLY A 106 -8.41 -12.74 -19.36
CA GLY A 106 -9.34 -13.65 -20.02
C GLY A 106 -10.72 -13.04 -20.28
N ASP A 107 -11.66 -13.91 -20.69
CA ASP A 107 -13.06 -13.53 -20.96
C ASP A 107 -13.71 -12.88 -19.72
N GLY A 108 -14.43 -11.78 -19.94
CA GLY A 108 -15.05 -11.00 -18.86
C GLY A 108 -14.11 -10.13 -18.02
N GLY A 109 -12.80 -10.18 -18.30
CA GLY A 109 -11.80 -9.44 -17.52
C GLY A 109 -12.03 -7.93 -17.49
N ARG A 110 -12.48 -7.32 -18.58
CA ARG A 110 -12.81 -5.88 -18.62
C ARG A 110 -13.93 -5.50 -17.67
N GLU A 111 -14.97 -6.31 -17.56
CA GLU A 111 -16.07 -6.03 -16.65
C GLU A 111 -15.64 -6.16 -15.19
N TYR A 112 -14.90 -7.20 -14.88
CA TYR A 112 -14.30 -7.38 -13.56
C TYR A 112 -13.39 -6.19 -13.20
N HIS A 113 -12.55 -5.75 -14.13
CA HIS A 113 -11.66 -4.60 -13.96
C HIS A 113 -12.43 -3.30 -13.67
N ARG A 114 -13.62 -3.09 -14.27
CA ARG A 114 -14.46 -1.93 -13.99
C ARG A 114 -14.79 -1.80 -12.49
N GLY A 115 -15.14 -2.91 -11.85
CA GLY A 115 -15.37 -2.94 -10.39
C GLY A 115 -14.11 -2.63 -9.56
N ILE A 116 -12.91 -2.97 -10.09
CA ILE A 116 -11.65 -2.60 -9.48
C ILE A 116 -11.40 -1.08 -9.58
N LEU A 117 -11.62 -0.50 -10.78
CA LEU A 117 -11.51 0.95 -10.98
C LEU A 117 -12.43 1.75 -10.05
N GLU A 118 -13.67 1.33 -9.88
CA GLU A 118 -14.60 1.98 -8.94
C GLU A 118 -14.09 1.90 -7.49
N ARG A 119 -13.46 0.79 -7.12
CA ARG A 119 -12.83 0.65 -5.81
C ARG A 119 -11.66 1.62 -5.66
N TYR A 120 -10.82 1.76 -6.70
CA TYR A 120 -9.71 2.71 -6.70
C TYR A 120 -10.20 4.15 -6.65
N ARG A 121 -11.21 4.54 -7.42
CA ARG A 121 -11.82 5.88 -7.36
C ARG A 121 -12.22 6.23 -5.92
N ARG A 122 -12.95 5.35 -5.24
CA ARG A 122 -13.32 5.57 -3.83
C ARG A 122 -12.13 5.66 -2.87
N ARG A 123 -11.01 4.97 -3.15
CA ARG A 123 -9.78 5.07 -2.35
C ARG A 123 -9.05 6.39 -2.62
N ILE A 124 -9.02 6.80 -3.88
CA ILE A 124 -8.40 8.07 -4.33
C ILE A 124 -9.17 9.26 -3.76
N ASP A 125 -10.49 9.31 -3.95
CA ASP A 125 -11.34 10.36 -3.41
C ASP A 125 -11.14 10.49 -1.90
N ARG A 126 -11.17 9.37 -1.20
CA ARG A 126 -10.91 9.33 0.25
C ARG A 126 -9.53 9.85 0.62
N MET A 127 -8.50 9.54 -0.16
CA MET A 127 -7.15 10.04 0.11
C MET A 127 -7.10 11.55 0.03
N TYR A 128 -7.66 12.13 -1.02
CA TYR A 128 -7.73 13.59 -1.16
C TYR A 128 -8.60 14.25 -0.09
N ASP A 129 -9.74 13.66 0.26
CA ASP A 129 -10.61 14.19 1.32
C ASP A 129 -9.91 14.17 2.68
N VAL A 130 -9.19 13.09 2.98
CA VAL A 130 -8.40 12.99 4.22
C VAL A 130 -7.29 14.02 4.24
N ILE A 131 -6.57 14.21 3.14
CA ILE A 131 -5.49 15.22 3.07
C ILE A 131 -6.09 16.60 3.31
N ARG A 132 -7.15 16.98 2.62
CA ARG A 132 -7.81 18.29 2.79
C ARG A 132 -8.39 18.51 4.18
N GLY A 133 -8.88 17.44 4.82
CA GLY A 133 -9.48 17.49 6.16
C GLY A 133 -8.50 17.39 7.32
N SER A 134 -7.22 17.14 7.07
CA SER A 134 -6.18 16.94 8.09
C SER A 134 -5.27 18.16 8.20
N LYS A 135 -4.82 18.48 9.42
CA LYS A 135 -3.73 19.43 9.65
C LYS A 135 -2.36 18.77 9.59
N SER A 136 -2.30 17.48 9.94
CA SER A 136 -1.07 16.71 9.97
C SER A 136 -1.28 15.27 9.52
N VAL A 137 -0.45 14.84 8.59
CA VAL A 137 -0.47 13.47 8.03
C VAL A 137 0.90 12.83 8.19
N PHE A 138 0.90 11.60 8.69
CA PHE A 138 2.07 10.75 8.73
C PHE A 138 2.04 9.77 7.55
N ALA A 139 3.07 9.81 6.70
CA ALA A 139 3.15 9.00 5.50
C ALA A 139 4.40 8.12 5.50
N VAL A 140 4.29 6.90 5.01
CA VAL A 140 5.43 5.98 4.86
C VAL A 140 5.48 5.47 3.43
N VAL A 141 6.66 5.60 2.80
CA VAL A 141 6.99 4.96 1.52
C VAL A 141 8.06 3.90 1.75
N VAL A 142 7.96 2.78 1.02
CA VAL A 142 8.94 1.71 1.07
C VAL A 142 9.65 1.61 -0.27
N ASN A 143 10.92 1.93 -0.29
CA ASN A 143 11.80 1.78 -1.43
C ASN A 143 12.41 0.35 -1.39
N ALA A 144 11.63 -0.62 -1.87
CA ALA A 144 11.95 -2.04 -1.72
C ALA A 144 13.07 -2.52 -2.66
N GLN A 145 13.31 -1.77 -3.75
CA GLN A 145 14.26 -2.13 -4.81
C GLN A 145 15.22 -0.95 -5.07
N GLY A 146 16.14 -0.75 -4.13
CA GLY A 146 17.13 0.31 -4.19
C GLY A 146 16.81 1.50 -3.28
N ALA A 147 17.86 2.02 -2.65
CA ALA A 147 17.78 3.19 -1.79
C ALA A 147 17.65 4.46 -2.63
N LEU A 148 16.82 5.39 -2.16
CA LEU A 148 16.66 6.71 -2.78
C LEU A 148 17.23 7.81 -1.88
N PRO A 149 17.84 8.84 -2.47
CA PRO A 149 18.37 9.96 -1.72
C PRO A 149 17.26 10.81 -1.10
N ALA A 150 17.58 11.51 -0.04
CA ALA A 150 16.64 12.40 0.65
C ALA A 150 16.01 13.45 -0.26
N SER A 151 16.73 13.92 -1.29
CA SER A 151 16.20 14.88 -2.28
C SER A 151 14.97 14.36 -3.03
N GLU A 152 14.94 13.08 -3.42
CA GLU A 152 13.77 12.49 -4.06
C GLU A 152 12.60 12.38 -3.07
N MET A 153 12.89 12.10 -1.80
CA MET A 153 11.88 12.04 -0.76
C MET A 153 11.31 13.41 -0.42
N LEU A 154 12.12 14.47 -0.49
CA LEU A 154 11.64 15.85 -0.38
C LEU A 154 10.67 16.18 -1.52
N ARG A 155 11.01 15.84 -2.77
CA ARG A 155 10.11 16.03 -3.92
C ARG A 155 8.77 15.31 -3.75
N LEU A 156 8.79 14.08 -3.21
CA LEU A 156 7.56 13.34 -2.91
C LEU A 156 6.73 14.06 -1.83
N ARG A 157 7.36 14.55 -0.76
CA ARG A 157 6.69 15.32 0.28
C ARG A 157 6.09 16.60 -0.28
N ASP A 158 6.84 17.36 -1.05
CA ASP A 158 6.38 18.60 -1.67
C ASP A 158 5.17 18.35 -2.60
N SER A 159 5.17 17.24 -3.32
CA SER A 159 4.03 16.83 -4.13
C SER A 159 2.78 16.52 -3.28
N LEU A 160 2.93 15.89 -2.13
CA LEU A 160 1.83 15.67 -1.19
C LEU A 160 1.30 16.98 -0.60
N GLU A 161 2.19 17.87 -0.20
CA GLU A 161 1.83 19.19 0.35
C GLU A 161 1.16 20.09 -0.68
N SER A 162 1.48 19.94 -1.97
CA SER A 162 0.83 20.67 -3.06
C SER A 162 -0.65 20.34 -3.22
N ILE A 163 -1.11 19.18 -2.78
CA ILE A 163 -2.53 18.77 -2.80
C ILE A 163 -3.37 19.72 -1.91
N HIS A 164 -2.83 20.06 -0.75
CA HIS A 164 -3.47 20.98 0.19
C HIS A 164 -2.42 21.69 1.06
N PRO A 165 -2.09 22.94 0.78
CA PRO A 165 -1.02 23.67 1.48
C PRO A 165 -1.23 23.82 3.00
N GLY A 166 -2.45 23.59 3.50
CA GLY A 166 -2.78 23.62 4.94
C GLY A 166 -2.49 22.32 5.68
N THR A 167 -2.01 21.28 4.98
CA THR A 167 -1.71 19.97 5.57
C THR A 167 -0.20 19.75 5.68
N GLU A 168 0.28 19.58 6.89
CA GLU A 168 1.68 19.24 7.13
C GLU A 168 1.91 17.73 6.99
N PHE A 169 2.90 17.33 6.19
CA PHE A 169 3.30 15.93 6.06
C PHE A 169 4.60 15.64 6.82
N THR A 170 4.57 14.55 7.60
CA THR A 170 5.80 13.88 8.06
C THR A 170 5.97 12.61 7.24
N LEU A 171 7.05 12.53 6.48
CA LEU A 171 7.37 11.40 5.60
C LEU A 171 8.47 10.54 6.21
N VAL A 172 8.26 9.23 6.21
CA VAL A 172 9.30 8.24 6.47
C VAL A 172 9.54 7.43 5.21
N ALA A 173 10.79 7.43 4.76
CA ALA A 173 11.25 6.59 3.65
C ALA A 173 12.05 5.41 4.21
N MET A 174 11.58 4.20 3.90
CA MET A 174 12.25 2.94 4.24
C MET A 174 13.00 2.47 3.00
N ASN A 175 14.31 2.66 2.98
CA ASN A 175 15.19 2.23 1.90
C ASN A 175 15.73 0.83 2.19
N TYR A 176 15.35 -0.17 1.40
CA TYR A 176 15.99 -1.48 1.43
C TYR A 176 17.13 -1.54 0.41
N GLU A 177 18.07 -2.46 0.61
CA GLU A 177 19.30 -2.60 -0.21
C GLU A 177 20.31 -1.47 -0.07
N ALA A 178 20.26 -0.74 1.03
CA ALA A 178 21.22 0.34 1.29
C ALA A 178 22.65 -0.16 1.68
N GLY A 179 22.87 -1.48 1.73
CA GLY A 179 24.16 -2.08 2.11
C GLY A 179 24.38 -2.21 3.60
N GLU A 180 23.88 -1.31 4.41
CA GLU A 180 23.96 -1.32 5.88
C GLU A 180 22.69 -0.76 6.53
N ASP A 181 22.44 -1.22 7.75
CA ASP A 181 21.33 -0.71 8.57
C ASP A 181 21.77 0.60 9.23
N ARG A 182 21.21 1.73 8.76
CA ARG A 182 21.48 3.04 9.37
C ARG A 182 20.30 3.99 9.14
N ASP A 183 20.07 4.87 10.08
CA ASP A 183 19.26 6.05 9.84
C ASP A 183 20.16 7.14 9.25
N GLU A 184 19.81 7.69 8.09
CA GLU A 184 20.51 8.88 7.54
C GLU A 184 20.22 10.13 8.36
N GLY A 185 19.45 9.96 9.44
CA GLY A 185 18.99 11.03 10.27
C GLY A 185 17.79 11.76 9.67
N SER A 186 17.32 12.73 10.41
CA SER A 186 16.26 13.63 9.97
C SER A 186 16.88 14.69 9.07
N VAL A 187 16.54 14.69 7.78
CA VAL A 187 16.94 15.76 6.85
C VAL A 187 16.33 17.09 7.33
N ASP A 188 15.11 16.99 7.85
CA ASP A 188 14.45 18.02 8.65
C ASP A 188 13.51 17.32 9.66
N SER A 189 12.81 18.09 10.50
CA SER A 189 11.90 17.54 11.52
C SER A 189 10.73 16.70 10.95
N ARG A 190 10.53 16.68 9.62
CA ARG A 190 9.40 16.08 8.94
C ARG A 190 9.80 15.04 7.87
N LEU A 191 11.09 14.77 7.69
CA LEU A 191 11.57 13.71 6.80
C LEU A 191 12.58 12.83 7.53
N LEU A 192 12.26 11.56 7.67
CA LEU A 192 13.15 10.51 8.17
C LEU A 192 13.46 9.53 7.03
N VAL A 193 14.74 9.32 6.75
CA VAL A 193 15.21 8.30 5.82
C VAL A 193 15.88 7.19 6.60
N ARG A 194 15.37 5.97 6.49
CA ARG A 194 15.92 4.77 7.11
C ARG A 194 16.48 3.85 6.04
N ASN A 195 17.79 3.61 6.10
CA ASN A 195 18.46 2.67 5.23
C ASN A 195 18.52 1.30 5.91
N MET A 196 18.07 0.29 5.19
CA MET A 196 17.95 -1.07 5.69
C MET A 196 18.70 -2.02 4.78
N LYS A 197 19.47 -2.92 5.38
CA LYS A 197 20.12 -4.00 4.64
C LYS A 197 19.06 -4.91 4.02
N ARG A 198 19.27 -5.32 2.76
CA ARG A 198 18.41 -6.32 2.13
C ARG A 198 18.42 -7.60 2.96
N ARG A 199 17.26 -8.10 3.29
CA ARG A 199 17.10 -9.39 3.95
C ARG A 199 16.94 -10.49 2.92
N GLN A 200 17.33 -11.71 3.32
CA GLN A 200 17.25 -12.89 2.45
C GLN A 200 15.83 -13.25 2.02
N HIS A 201 14.81 -12.78 2.77
CA HIS A 201 13.39 -12.97 2.47
C HIS A 201 12.64 -11.65 2.40
N PRO A 202 12.05 -11.29 1.25
CA PRO A 202 11.29 -10.05 1.07
C PRO A 202 10.05 -9.89 1.99
N TYR A 203 9.69 -10.93 2.77
CA TYR A 203 8.57 -10.91 3.74
C TYR A 203 8.98 -10.90 5.20
N ASP A 204 10.27 -11.02 5.51
CA ASP A 204 10.73 -10.94 6.90
C ASP A 204 10.40 -9.57 7.51
N PHE A 205 10.33 -8.53 6.69
CA PHE A 205 9.93 -7.19 7.13
C PHE A 205 8.46 -7.10 7.59
N VAL A 206 7.60 -8.03 7.22
CA VAL A 206 6.22 -8.09 7.76
C VAL A 206 6.22 -8.58 9.20
N LYS A 207 7.20 -9.41 9.57
CA LYS A 207 7.31 -10.09 10.87
C LYS A 207 8.21 -9.35 11.85
N THR A 208 9.17 -8.54 11.38
CA THR A 208 10.15 -7.90 12.23
C THR A 208 9.65 -6.57 12.77
N SER A 209 9.66 -6.44 14.08
CA SER A 209 9.13 -5.28 14.79
C SER A 209 10.11 -4.12 14.89
N TRP A 210 11.42 -4.39 14.97
CA TRP A 210 12.41 -3.36 15.26
C TRP A 210 12.61 -2.34 14.13
N GLU A 211 12.49 -2.74 12.86
CA GLU A 211 12.56 -1.83 11.71
C GLU A 211 11.46 -0.78 11.72
N TRP A 212 10.35 -1.12 12.36
CA TRP A 212 9.14 -0.31 12.44
C TRP A 212 8.96 0.34 13.81
N ASP A 213 10.01 0.38 14.62
CA ASP A 213 9.97 0.91 15.99
C ASP A 213 9.62 2.41 16.05
N PHE A 214 9.91 3.16 14.98
CA PHE A 214 9.51 4.55 14.85
C PHE A 214 7.99 4.74 14.91
N LEU A 215 7.21 3.73 14.53
CA LEU A 215 5.74 3.77 14.63
C LEU A 215 5.24 3.75 16.08
N GLU A 216 6.05 3.35 17.06
CA GLU A 216 5.69 3.37 18.48
C GLU A 216 5.52 4.80 19.02
N GLY A 217 6.23 5.77 18.40
CA GLY A 217 6.11 7.19 18.69
C GLY A 217 4.95 7.89 17.97
N VAL A 218 4.23 7.17 17.09
CA VAL A 218 3.15 7.73 16.27
C VAL A 218 1.79 7.39 16.89
N LYS A 219 0.92 8.39 17.06
CA LYS A 219 -0.46 8.22 17.52
C LYS A 219 -1.42 9.02 16.66
N LEU A 220 -2.65 8.54 16.56
CA LEU A 220 -3.74 9.32 15.99
C LEU A 220 -4.25 10.36 16.99
N SER A 221 -4.58 11.55 16.50
CA SER A 221 -5.05 12.68 17.33
C SER A 221 -6.41 12.43 17.98
N GLY A 222 -7.13 11.39 17.50
CA GLY A 222 -8.50 11.10 17.96
C GLY A 222 -9.55 12.07 17.40
N ARG A 223 -9.15 13.04 16.57
CA ARG A 223 -10.12 13.85 15.82
C ARG A 223 -10.89 12.91 14.90
N VAL A 224 -12.21 12.93 15.04
CA VAL A 224 -13.10 12.15 14.17
C VAL A 224 -12.95 12.70 12.77
N SER A 225 -12.08 12.07 12.02
CA SER A 225 -11.89 12.36 10.59
C SER A 225 -13.22 12.08 9.87
N PRO A 226 -13.51 12.77 8.74
CA PRO A 226 -14.61 12.42 7.83
C PRO A 226 -14.67 10.94 7.45
N LEU A 227 -13.58 10.23 7.66
CA LEU A 227 -13.44 8.79 7.51
C LEU A 227 -14.30 7.94 8.45
N ALA A 228 -14.69 8.42 9.63
CA ALA A 228 -15.57 7.66 10.51
C ALA A 228 -16.98 7.55 9.90
N GLU A 229 -17.39 8.52 9.12
CA GLU A 229 -18.66 8.56 8.40
C GLU A 229 -18.60 7.72 7.12
N ALA A 230 -17.53 7.81 6.34
CA ALA A 230 -17.29 6.96 5.19
C ALA A 230 -17.14 5.47 5.55
N LYS A 231 -16.58 5.13 6.72
CA LYS A 231 -16.53 3.76 7.22
C LYS A 231 -17.90 3.19 7.57
N ARG A 232 -18.80 3.98 8.16
CA ARG A 232 -20.16 3.56 8.47
C ARG A 232 -20.95 3.25 7.20
N ASN A 233 -20.77 4.07 6.18
CA ASN A 233 -21.47 3.91 4.89
C ASN A 233 -20.88 2.77 4.01
N ALA A 234 -19.58 2.55 4.06
CA ALA A 234 -18.93 1.46 3.31
C ALA A 234 -19.07 0.08 3.98
N ALA A 235 -19.26 0.03 5.30
CA ALA A 235 -19.41 -1.23 6.02
C ALA A 235 -20.78 -1.88 5.82
N SER A 236 -21.80 -1.14 5.41
CA SER A 236 -23.18 -1.64 5.36
C SER A 236 -23.54 -2.46 4.12
N GLY A 237 -22.87 -2.27 2.99
CA GLY A 237 -23.33 -2.86 1.72
C GLY A 237 -22.52 -4.03 1.16
N MET A 238 -21.19 -4.00 1.25
CA MET A 238 -20.32 -4.98 0.53
C MET A 238 -19.65 -6.03 1.42
N SER A 239 -19.67 -5.87 2.73
CA SER A 239 -18.88 -6.70 3.62
C SER A 239 -19.48 -8.08 3.90
N LEU A 240 -20.80 -8.24 3.85
CA LEU A 240 -21.48 -9.48 4.20
C LEU A 240 -21.38 -10.52 3.07
N TRP A 241 -21.60 -10.11 1.84
CA TRP A 241 -21.49 -10.97 0.65
C TRP A 241 -20.04 -11.47 0.45
N TYR A 242 -19.07 -10.59 0.61
CA TYR A 242 -17.66 -10.92 0.52
C TYR A 242 -17.19 -11.89 1.63
N ARG A 243 -17.65 -11.70 2.87
CA ARG A 243 -17.33 -12.61 4.00
C ARG A 243 -17.97 -13.98 3.80
N LEU A 244 -19.19 -14.02 3.30
CA LEU A 244 -19.89 -15.26 2.96
C LEU A 244 -19.19 -16.02 1.83
N HIS A 245 -18.87 -15.35 0.74
CA HIS A 245 -18.17 -15.95 -0.39
C HIS A 245 -16.78 -16.49 -0.01
N ARG A 246 -16.03 -15.73 0.79
CA ARG A 246 -14.72 -16.17 1.30
C ARG A 246 -14.83 -17.37 2.25
N LYS A 247 -15.84 -17.38 3.13
CA LYS A 247 -16.07 -18.52 4.04
C LYS A 247 -16.47 -19.78 3.25
N LEU A 248 -17.36 -19.63 2.27
CA LEU A 248 -17.77 -20.74 1.41
C LEU A 248 -16.60 -21.31 0.62
N TYR A 249 -15.81 -20.45 0.01
CA TYR A 249 -14.62 -20.84 -0.74
C TYR A 249 -13.59 -21.59 0.12
N LEU A 250 -13.26 -21.05 1.29
CA LEU A 250 -12.33 -21.70 2.22
C LEU A 250 -12.86 -23.05 2.73
N HIS A 251 -14.17 -23.16 2.86
CA HIS A 251 -14.81 -24.43 3.22
C HIS A 251 -14.73 -25.45 2.08
N CYS A 252 -15.09 -25.08 0.88
CA CYS A 252 -14.99 -25.95 -0.31
C CYS A 252 -13.55 -26.41 -0.57
N ARG A 253 -12.58 -25.51 -0.42
CA ARG A 253 -11.16 -25.85 -0.56
C ARG A 253 -10.72 -26.91 0.48
N LYS A 254 -11.07 -26.76 1.75
CA LYS A 254 -10.77 -27.75 2.79
C LYS A 254 -11.41 -29.11 2.53
N VAL A 255 -12.59 -29.13 1.92
CA VAL A 255 -13.28 -30.37 1.51
C VAL A 255 -12.54 -31.04 0.38
N ILE A 256 -12.12 -30.29 -0.64
CA ILE A 256 -11.35 -30.82 -1.79
C ILE A 256 -9.98 -31.34 -1.32
N GLU A 257 -9.26 -30.59 -0.49
CA GLU A 257 -7.95 -31.03 0.05
C GLU A 257 -8.07 -32.31 0.88
N LYS A 258 -9.15 -32.45 1.66
CA LYS A 258 -9.44 -33.69 2.41
C LYS A 258 -9.84 -34.86 1.51
N SER A 259 -10.54 -34.61 0.40
CA SER A 259 -10.92 -35.62 -0.59
C SER A 259 -9.69 -36.16 -1.32
N ASN A 260 -8.81 -35.26 -1.77
CA ASN A 260 -7.58 -35.62 -2.48
C ASN A 260 -6.59 -36.38 -1.57
N ALA A 261 -6.52 -36.01 -0.29
CA ALA A 261 -5.69 -36.73 0.70
C ALA A 261 -6.22 -38.12 1.06
N LYS A 262 -7.50 -38.42 0.80
CA LYS A 262 -8.08 -39.76 0.96
C LYS A 262 -7.90 -40.66 -0.27
N GLN A 263 -7.69 -40.08 -1.45
CA GLN A 263 -7.46 -40.82 -2.70
C GLN A 263 -5.98 -41.19 -2.92
N SER A 264 -5.07 -40.58 -2.13
CA SER A 264 -3.62 -40.85 -2.17
C SER A 264 -3.14 -41.81 -1.09
N LYS A 265 -4.06 -42.46 -0.36
CA LYS A 265 -3.83 -43.58 0.55
C LYS A 265 -4.52 -44.85 0.02
#